data_3182c2322cd2da7f065f11d59b82f489
#
_entry.id   3182c2322cd2da7f065f11d59b82f489
#
_cell.length_a   1.000
_cell.length_b   1.000
_cell.length_c   1.000
_cell.angle_alpha   90.00
_cell.angle_beta   90.00
_cell.angle_gamma   90.00
#
_symmetry.space_group_name_H-M   'P 1'
#
loop_
_entity.id
_entity.type
_entity.pdbx_description
1 polymer ?
#
loop_
_entity_poly.entity_id
_entity_poly.type
_entity_poly.pdbx_seq_one_letter_code
_entity_poly.pdbx_strand_id
1 'polypeptide(L)'
;MKILILSCNTGEGHNSCAKALQIAMQRRGINCEIQDTLALVSEGLSQRVGDAYLFSTRGSLFEFVYKFGGFVSSNMDTWQSLVYGANRLYAKKLFDYIKKHHFDIIVCVHLFPAEAITALKRNMQLDIPSYFIMTDYTCIPFLQETDLDYYIIPHEHLIEEFAEKGLPREKIVPIGIPIDEKKFSTRLPKPKARTQIIQTISNSNLCSEGNWYLVMSGSMGFGNVEQLIAQLLQDIRPEDTIICVCGRNESLLHSLQGQFAEQHQLCLIGFTNQVSILMDAADVVFTKPGGITSTEAIVKNIPLIHTHPIPGLENHNAHFFHHHGMSYFTTDVQHQVAIAKRLCEDTHYRKRMLHNQCANANPHSSDDVINLILENTPQPTNY
;
A
#
# COMPACT_ATOMS: atom_id res chain seq x y z
N MET A 1 -1.93 -27.77 6.05
CA MET A 1 -2.57 -26.45 6.13
C MET A 1 -2.41 -25.74 4.79
N LYS A 2 -3.50 -25.29 4.20
CA LYS A 2 -3.56 -24.55 2.94
C LYS A 2 -4.30 -23.24 3.13
N ILE A 3 -3.67 -22.12 2.80
CA ILE A 3 -4.21 -20.76 3.03
C ILE A 3 -4.65 -20.14 1.71
N LEU A 4 -5.85 -19.55 1.69
CA LEU A 4 -6.36 -18.76 0.57
C LEU A 4 -6.23 -17.27 0.90
N ILE A 5 -5.45 -16.54 0.09
CA ILE A 5 -5.36 -15.09 0.15
C ILE A 5 -6.26 -14.51 -0.94
N LEU A 6 -7.27 -13.76 -0.55
CA LEU A 6 -8.26 -13.15 -1.43
C LEU A 6 -7.95 -11.67 -1.63
N SER A 7 -7.72 -11.30 -2.89
CA SER A 7 -7.47 -9.92 -3.33
C SER A 7 -8.52 -9.50 -4.38
N CYS A 8 -8.41 -8.26 -4.84
CA CYS A 8 -9.15 -7.73 -5.98
C CYS A 8 -8.23 -6.86 -6.84
N ASN A 9 -8.47 -6.85 -8.14
CA ASN A 9 -7.71 -6.05 -9.09
C ASN A 9 -8.18 -4.58 -9.10
N THR A 10 -8.18 -3.93 -7.92
CA THR A 10 -8.58 -2.53 -7.74
C THR A 10 -7.40 -1.61 -7.41
N GLY A 11 -6.18 -2.10 -7.56
CA GLY A 11 -4.95 -1.35 -7.32
C GLY A 11 -3.79 -2.24 -6.93
N GLU A 12 -2.58 -1.77 -7.17
CA GLU A 12 -1.35 -2.54 -6.90
C GLU A 12 -1.08 -2.73 -5.39
N GLY A 13 -1.64 -1.88 -4.52
CA GLY A 13 -1.42 -1.96 -3.07
C GLY A 13 -1.89 -3.29 -2.48
N HIS A 14 -3.15 -3.65 -2.69
CA HIS A 14 -3.71 -4.91 -2.19
C HIS A 14 -2.96 -6.13 -2.73
N ASN A 15 -2.62 -6.11 -4.02
CA ASN A 15 -1.86 -7.19 -4.66
C ASN A 15 -0.43 -7.29 -4.09
N SER A 16 0.20 -6.16 -3.78
CA SER A 16 1.54 -6.12 -3.16
C SER A 16 1.50 -6.71 -1.74
N CYS A 17 0.49 -6.37 -0.93
CA CYS A 17 0.27 -6.95 0.38
C CYS A 17 0.05 -8.48 0.30
N ALA A 18 -0.86 -8.93 -0.57
CA ALA A 18 -1.11 -10.35 -0.81
C ALA A 18 0.17 -11.10 -1.21
N LYS A 19 0.96 -10.50 -2.10
CA LYS A 19 2.23 -11.07 -2.57
C LYS A 19 3.30 -11.11 -1.48
N ALA A 20 3.39 -10.10 -0.65
CA ALA A 20 4.30 -10.07 0.49
C ALA A 20 4.02 -11.22 1.47
N LEU A 21 2.74 -11.41 1.82
CA LEU A 21 2.32 -12.55 2.64
C LEU A 21 2.62 -13.89 1.97
N GLN A 22 2.31 -14.04 0.68
CA GLN A 22 2.61 -15.28 -0.04
C GLN A 22 4.10 -15.62 0.02
N ILE A 23 4.97 -14.62 -0.21
CA ILE A 23 6.43 -14.81 -0.15
C ILE A 23 6.86 -15.23 1.27
N ALA A 24 6.33 -14.59 2.30
CA ALA A 24 6.64 -14.90 3.69
C ALA A 24 6.16 -16.32 4.07
N MET A 25 4.93 -16.71 3.68
CA MET A 25 4.37 -18.05 3.89
C MET A 25 5.19 -19.13 3.18
N GLN A 26 5.55 -18.91 1.91
CA GLN A 26 6.38 -19.85 1.14
C GLN A 26 7.76 -20.07 1.77
N ARG A 27 8.39 -19.02 2.33
CA ARG A 27 9.65 -19.15 3.08
C ARG A 27 9.53 -20.07 4.30
N ARG A 28 8.34 -20.12 4.90
CA ARG A 28 8.04 -21.00 6.05
C ARG A 28 7.49 -22.38 5.64
N GLY A 29 7.47 -22.69 4.35
CA GLY A 29 6.92 -23.95 3.82
C GLY A 29 5.40 -24.06 3.94
N ILE A 30 4.69 -22.93 4.13
CA ILE A 30 3.24 -22.89 4.22
C ILE A 30 2.64 -22.81 2.80
N ASN A 31 1.73 -23.72 2.50
CA ASN A 31 1.04 -23.72 1.22
C ASN A 31 -0.02 -22.61 1.18
N CYS A 32 0.11 -21.68 0.25
CA CYS A 32 -0.83 -20.57 0.08
C CYS A 32 -1.06 -20.21 -1.38
N GLU A 33 -2.24 -19.75 -1.67
CA GLU A 33 -2.71 -19.37 -3.00
C GLU A 33 -3.31 -17.99 -2.97
N ILE A 34 -2.97 -17.12 -3.94
CA ILE A 34 -3.62 -15.82 -4.11
C ILE A 34 -4.68 -15.96 -5.20
N GLN A 35 -5.89 -15.52 -4.91
CA GLN A 35 -6.98 -15.50 -5.86
C GLN A 35 -7.61 -14.10 -5.95
N ASP A 36 -7.76 -13.59 -7.18
CA ASP A 36 -8.61 -12.43 -7.43
C ASP A 36 -10.08 -12.87 -7.36
N THR A 37 -10.78 -12.32 -6.40
CA THR A 37 -12.17 -12.73 -6.11
C THR A 37 -13.13 -12.41 -7.27
N LEU A 38 -12.92 -11.30 -7.97
CA LEU A 38 -13.74 -10.90 -9.11
C LEU A 38 -13.45 -11.77 -10.36
N ALA A 39 -12.23 -12.24 -10.51
CA ALA A 39 -11.87 -13.16 -11.60
C ALA A 39 -12.56 -14.52 -11.49
N LEU A 40 -12.92 -14.96 -10.27
CA LEU A 40 -13.78 -16.16 -10.07
C LEU A 40 -15.17 -16.00 -10.68
N VAL A 41 -15.66 -14.78 -10.82
CA VAL A 41 -16.98 -14.52 -11.46
C VAL A 41 -16.85 -14.53 -12.97
N SER A 42 -15.98 -13.71 -13.50
CA SER A 42 -15.49 -13.70 -14.87
C SER A 42 -14.24 -12.82 -14.95
N GLU A 43 -13.26 -13.18 -15.79
CA GLU A 43 -12.07 -12.36 -16.05
C GLU A 43 -12.44 -10.95 -16.53
N GLY A 44 -13.48 -10.84 -17.37
CA GLY A 44 -13.98 -9.56 -17.86
C GLY A 44 -14.60 -8.66 -16.77
N LEU A 45 -15.13 -9.23 -15.69
CA LEU A 45 -15.67 -8.45 -14.58
C LEU A 45 -14.53 -7.86 -13.75
N SER A 46 -13.49 -8.63 -13.44
CA SER A 46 -12.30 -8.15 -12.73
C SER A 46 -11.65 -6.99 -13.45
N GLN A 47 -11.48 -7.10 -14.78
CA GLN A 47 -10.93 -6.01 -15.60
C GLN A 47 -11.82 -4.78 -15.58
N ARG A 48 -13.14 -4.91 -15.81
CA ARG A 48 -14.08 -3.78 -15.83
C ARG A 48 -14.17 -3.06 -14.48
N VAL A 49 -14.15 -3.79 -13.38
CA VAL A 49 -14.15 -3.18 -12.03
C VAL A 49 -12.82 -2.48 -11.77
N GLY A 50 -11.70 -3.08 -12.14
CA GLY A 50 -10.39 -2.45 -12.11
C GLY A 50 -10.35 -1.15 -12.91
N ASP A 51 -10.81 -1.17 -14.17
CA ASP A 51 -10.86 0.01 -15.04
C ASP A 51 -11.82 1.08 -14.50
N ALA A 52 -13.00 0.69 -13.99
CA ALA A 52 -13.96 1.61 -13.38
C ALA A 52 -13.38 2.25 -12.11
N TYR A 53 -12.68 1.49 -11.27
CA TYR A 53 -11.97 2.01 -10.11
C TYR A 53 -10.90 3.02 -10.53
N LEU A 54 -10.08 2.69 -11.54
CA LEU A 54 -9.06 3.57 -12.09
C LEU A 54 -9.66 4.86 -12.68
N PHE A 55 -10.81 4.74 -13.37
CA PHE A 55 -11.54 5.89 -13.92
C PHE A 55 -12.12 6.77 -12.80
N SER A 56 -12.73 6.16 -11.77
CA SER A 56 -13.33 6.89 -10.66
C SER A 56 -12.28 7.67 -9.83
N THR A 57 -11.06 7.14 -9.70
CA THR A 57 -9.97 7.82 -8.97
C THR A 57 -9.42 9.05 -9.72
N ARG A 58 -9.70 9.19 -11.02
CA ARG A 58 -9.29 10.35 -11.83
C ARG A 58 -10.24 11.57 -11.75
N GLY A 59 -11.37 11.46 -11.04
CA GLY A 59 -12.36 12.55 -11.00
C GLY A 59 -13.02 12.75 -9.65
N SER A 60 -13.77 13.85 -9.52
CA SER A 60 -14.59 14.21 -8.32
C SER A 60 -15.64 13.17 -7.95
N LEU A 61 -15.92 12.20 -8.83
CA LEU A 61 -16.90 11.15 -8.60
C LEU A 61 -16.48 10.21 -7.45
N PHE A 62 -15.19 9.94 -7.30
CA PHE A 62 -14.68 9.09 -6.21
C PHE A 62 -14.91 9.77 -4.84
N GLU A 63 -14.63 11.06 -4.75
CA GLU A 63 -14.88 11.84 -3.54
C GLU A 63 -16.38 11.87 -3.18
N PHE A 64 -17.24 11.99 -4.19
CA PHE A 64 -18.69 11.95 -4.00
C PHE A 64 -19.17 10.57 -3.52
N VAL A 65 -18.73 9.48 -4.16
CA VAL A 65 -19.08 8.11 -3.77
C VAL A 65 -18.55 7.78 -2.38
N TYR A 66 -17.33 8.21 -2.05
CA TYR A 66 -16.72 8.02 -0.74
C TYR A 66 -17.45 8.82 0.37
N LYS A 67 -17.73 10.12 0.14
CA LYS A 67 -18.49 10.95 1.08
C LYS A 67 -19.94 10.49 1.23
N PHE A 68 -20.57 10.11 0.12
CA PHE A 68 -21.94 9.61 0.15
C PHE A 68 -22.03 8.22 0.80
N GLY A 69 -21.08 7.32 0.51
CA GLY A 69 -20.96 6.03 1.16
C GLY A 69 -20.73 6.15 2.66
N GLY A 70 -19.84 7.05 3.10
CA GLY A 70 -19.61 7.34 4.51
C GLY A 70 -20.84 7.94 5.20
N PHE A 71 -21.58 8.85 4.54
CA PHE A 71 -22.82 9.44 5.05
C PHE A 71 -23.95 8.42 5.15
N VAL A 72 -24.08 7.55 4.16
CA VAL A 72 -25.07 6.44 4.17
C VAL A 72 -24.72 5.44 5.27
N SER A 73 -23.47 5.04 5.40
CA SER A 73 -22.99 4.11 6.44
C SER A 73 -23.24 4.63 7.86
N SER A 74 -23.07 5.95 8.11
CA SER A 74 -23.27 6.56 9.43
C SER A 74 -24.75 6.73 9.85
N ASN A 75 -25.69 6.63 8.90
CA ASN A 75 -27.12 6.89 9.13
C ASN A 75 -28.03 5.65 8.96
N MET A 76 -27.46 4.44 8.71
CA MET A 76 -28.25 3.25 8.43
C MET A 76 -28.05 2.16 9.48
N ASP A 77 -28.88 2.19 10.52
CA ASP A 77 -28.88 1.17 11.59
C ASP A 77 -29.35 -0.25 11.16
N THR A 78 -29.85 -0.45 9.95
CA THR A 78 -30.52 -1.73 9.60
C THR A 78 -30.40 -2.19 8.13
N TRP A 79 -29.67 -1.50 7.25
CA TRP A 79 -29.63 -1.87 5.83
C TRP A 79 -28.19 -2.29 5.43
N GLN A 80 -28.08 -3.54 4.98
CA GLN A 80 -26.86 -4.01 4.29
C GLN A 80 -26.63 -3.13 3.06
N SER A 81 -25.39 -2.67 2.88
CA SER A 81 -25.04 -1.81 1.75
C SER A 81 -25.29 -2.50 0.40
N LEU A 82 -25.46 -1.70 -0.65
CA LEU A 82 -25.50 -2.24 -2.02
C LEU A 82 -24.20 -2.98 -2.37
N VAL A 83 -23.08 -2.60 -1.73
CA VAL A 83 -21.77 -3.25 -1.88
C VAL A 83 -21.83 -4.66 -1.33
N TYR A 84 -22.36 -4.86 -0.11
CA TYR A 84 -22.58 -6.18 0.46
C TYR A 84 -23.54 -7.03 -0.41
N GLY A 85 -24.65 -6.44 -0.88
CA GLY A 85 -25.59 -7.11 -1.76
C GLY A 85 -24.96 -7.60 -3.06
N ALA A 86 -24.13 -6.77 -3.70
CA ALA A 86 -23.38 -7.12 -4.90
C ALA A 86 -22.37 -8.25 -4.66
N ASN A 87 -21.64 -8.18 -3.54
CA ASN A 87 -20.63 -9.19 -3.19
C ASN A 87 -21.26 -10.55 -2.82
N ARG A 88 -22.50 -10.55 -2.32
CA ARG A 88 -23.25 -11.78 -2.06
C ARG A 88 -23.56 -12.57 -3.35
N LEU A 89 -23.68 -11.90 -4.51
CA LEU A 89 -24.05 -12.57 -5.76
C LEU A 89 -23.03 -13.61 -6.22
N TYR A 90 -21.74 -13.40 -5.92
CA TYR A 90 -20.70 -14.35 -6.29
C TYR A 90 -20.24 -15.25 -5.14
N ALA A 91 -20.75 -15.03 -3.93
CA ALA A 91 -20.36 -15.80 -2.76
C ALA A 91 -20.46 -17.31 -2.96
N LYS A 92 -21.48 -17.79 -3.67
CA LYS A 92 -21.63 -19.21 -3.99
C LYS A 92 -20.45 -19.77 -4.81
N LYS A 93 -20.01 -19.06 -5.84
CA LYS A 93 -18.84 -19.50 -6.65
C LYS A 93 -17.58 -19.55 -5.81
N LEU A 94 -17.40 -18.57 -4.91
CA LEU A 94 -16.30 -18.54 -3.97
C LEU A 94 -16.37 -19.73 -3.00
N PHE A 95 -17.57 -20.05 -2.49
CA PHE A 95 -17.78 -21.22 -1.63
C PHE A 95 -17.40 -22.53 -2.32
N ASP A 96 -17.89 -22.74 -3.55
CA ASP A 96 -17.58 -23.93 -4.34
C ASP A 96 -16.06 -24.05 -4.59
N TYR A 97 -15.41 -22.92 -4.85
CA TYR A 97 -13.96 -22.86 -5.00
C TYR A 97 -13.22 -23.25 -3.71
N ILE A 98 -13.59 -22.66 -2.58
CA ILE A 98 -13.00 -22.94 -1.27
C ILE A 98 -13.14 -24.44 -0.93
N LYS A 99 -14.32 -25.00 -1.09
CA LYS A 99 -14.61 -26.42 -0.83
C LYS A 99 -13.86 -27.36 -1.75
N LYS A 100 -13.82 -27.05 -3.05
CA LYS A 100 -13.13 -27.87 -4.06
C LYS A 100 -11.62 -27.96 -3.78
N HIS A 101 -11.01 -26.87 -3.31
CA HIS A 101 -9.57 -26.79 -3.12
C HIS A 101 -9.11 -27.07 -1.69
N HIS A 102 -10.05 -27.31 -0.75
CA HIS A 102 -9.80 -27.67 0.65
C HIS A 102 -8.88 -26.68 1.37
N PHE A 103 -9.28 -25.39 1.38
CA PHE A 103 -8.59 -24.38 2.15
C PHE A 103 -8.95 -24.46 3.64
N ASP A 104 -7.96 -24.30 4.51
CA ASP A 104 -8.09 -24.34 5.95
C ASP A 104 -8.26 -22.94 6.57
N ILE A 105 -7.73 -21.89 5.88
CA ILE A 105 -7.69 -20.52 6.37
C ILE A 105 -7.93 -19.55 5.20
N ILE A 106 -8.60 -18.45 5.48
CA ILE A 106 -8.88 -17.39 4.51
C ILE A 106 -8.30 -16.07 5.01
N VAL A 107 -7.57 -15.38 4.15
CA VAL A 107 -7.03 -14.04 4.40
C VAL A 107 -7.56 -13.09 3.33
N CYS A 108 -8.29 -12.05 3.71
CA CYS A 108 -8.83 -11.03 2.83
C CYS A 108 -7.97 -9.77 2.91
N VAL A 109 -7.44 -9.29 1.80
CA VAL A 109 -6.71 -8.00 1.72
C VAL A 109 -7.53 -6.90 1.07
N HIS A 110 -8.82 -7.14 0.84
CA HIS A 110 -9.75 -6.18 0.23
C HIS A 110 -11.16 -6.37 0.79
N LEU A 111 -11.97 -5.29 0.80
CA LEU A 111 -13.33 -5.31 1.34
C LEU A 111 -14.25 -6.32 0.62
N PHE A 112 -14.20 -6.38 -0.72
CA PHE A 112 -15.12 -7.22 -1.49
C PHE A 112 -15.06 -8.71 -1.10
N PRO A 113 -13.88 -9.35 -1.06
CA PRO A 113 -13.81 -10.71 -0.54
C PRO A 113 -14.25 -10.83 0.92
N ALA A 114 -13.96 -9.84 1.77
CA ALA A 114 -14.36 -9.89 3.18
C ALA A 114 -15.90 -9.92 3.34
N GLU A 115 -16.61 -9.12 2.56
CA GLU A 115 -18.08 -9.15 2.53
C GLU A 115 -18.63 -10.46 1.96
N ALA A 116 -17.99 -11.01 0.91
CA ALA A 116 -18.39 -12.31 0.38
C ALA A 116 -18.19 -13.44 1.41
N ILE A 117 -17.06 -13.47 2.11
CA ILE A 117 -16.80 -14.43 3.19
C ILE A 117 -17.81 -14.25 4.33
N THR A 118 -18.12 -13.01 4.71
CA THR A 118 -19.16 -12.70 5.71
C THR A 118 -20.51 -13.27 5.30
N ALA A 119 -20.90 -13.09 4.02
CA ALA A 119 -22.13 -13.67 3.51
C ALA A 119 -22.14 -15.22 3.56
N LEU A 120 -21.00 -15.85 3.29
CA LEU A 120 -20.84 -17.30 3.40
C LEU A 120 -20.91 -17.79 4.84
N LYS A 121 -20.28 -17.12 5.79
CA LYS A 121 -20.37 -17.45 7.23
C LYS A 121 -21.81 -17.37 7.71
N ARG A 122 -22.52 -16.31 7.37
CA ARG A 122 -23.93 -16.09 7.80
C ARG A 122 -24.95 -17.01 7.14
N ASN A 123 -24.80 -17.31 5.84
CA ASN A 123 -25.84 -17.99 5.08
C ASN A 123 -25.52 -19.45 4.72
N MET A 124 -24.26 -19.85 4.67
CA MET A 124 -23.82 -21.16 4.19
C MET A 124 -22.97 -21.94 5.21
N GLN A 125 -22.92 -21.48 6.45
CA GLN A 125 -22.18 -22.13 7.57
C GLN A 125 -20.72 -22.41 7.18
N LEU A 126 -20.03 -21.43 6.58
CA LEU A 126 -18.60 -21.51 6.34
C LEU A 126 -17.87 -21.35 7.67
N ASP A 127 -17.34 -22.45 8.20
CA ASP A 127 -16.59 -22.47 9.46
C ASP A 127 -15.09 -22.65 9.16
N ILE A 128 -14.48 -21.57 8.62
CA ILE A 128 -13.05 -21.49 8.33
C ILE A 128 -12.51 -20.20 8.94
N PRO A 129 -11.41 -20.25 9.72
CA PRO A 129 -10.76 -19.06 10.25
C PRO A 129 -10.49 -18.02 9.17
N SER A 130 -10.88 -16.78 9.44
CA SER A 130 -10.87 -15.72 8.45
C SER A 130 -10.26 -14.42 9.00
N TYR A 131 -9.37 -13.82 8.23
CA TYR A 131 -8.59 -12.66 8.60
C TYR A 131 -8.80 -11.54 7.59
N PHE A 132 -8.94 -10.32 8.07
CA PHE A 132 -8.88 -9.12 7.23
C PHE A 132 -7.56 -8.40 7.46
N ILE A 133 -6.93 -7.92 6.40
CA ILE A 133 -5.73 -7.09 6.49
C ILE A 133 -6.02 -5.73 5.89
N MET A 134 -5.95 -4.71 6.72
CA MET A 134 -6.09 -3.33 6.31
C MET A 134 -4.83 -2.84 5.59
N THR A 135 -5.00 -2.17 4.46
CA THR A 135 -3.90 -1.64 3.62
C THR A 135 -3.80 -0.11 3.65
N ASP A 136 -4.64 0.54 4.46
CA ASP A 136 -4.68 1.98 4.65
C ASP A 136 -4.71 2.34 6.15
N TYR A 137 -4.15 3.49 6.52
CA TYR A 137 -4.06 3.99 7.89
C TYR A 137 -5.34 4.70 8.34
N THR A 138 -6.46 4.11 8.03
CA THR A 138 -7.81 4.50 8.47
C THR A 138 -8.78 3.35 8.25
N CYS A 139 -9.88 3.31 8.99
CA CYS A 139 -10.93 2.33 8.76
C CYS A 139 -11.76 2.70 7.52
N ILE A 140 -11.81 1.81 6.54
CA ILE A 140 -12.57 2.00 5.30
C ILE A 140 -14.07 1.92 5.54
N PRO A 141 -14.89 2.61 4.74
CA PRO A 141 -16.35 2.47 4.78
C PRO A 141 -16.78 1.03 4.57
N PHE A 142 -17.89 0.64 5.21
CA PHE A 142 -18.54 -0.67 5.14
C PHE A 142 -17.75 -1.84 5.77
N LEU A 143 -16.54 -1.61 6.32
CA LEU A 143 -15.80 -2.67 6.99
C LEU A 143 -16.57 -3.24 8.19
N GLN A 144 -17.37 -2.42 8.88
CA GLN A 144 -18.24 -2.82 10.00
C GLN A 144 -19.35 -3.79 9.58
N GLU A 145 -19.68 -3.91 8.29
CA GLU A 145 -20.66 -4.88 7.79
C GLU A 145 -20.09 -6.30 7.73
N THR A 146 -18.75 -6.43 7.79
CA THR A 146 -18.07 -7.72 7.74
C THR A 146 -18.06 -8.43 9.08
N ASP A 147 -17.91 -9.75 9.06
CA ASP A 147 -17.82 -10.60 10.25
C ASP A 147 -16.72 -11.65 10.04
N LEU A 148 -15.50 -11.20 10.16
CA LEU A 148 -14.32 -12.05 10.15
C LEU A 148 -13.82 -12.28 11.58
N ASP A 149 -12.90 -13.25 11.75
CA ASP A 149 -12.44 -13.61 13.08
C ASP A 149 -11.42 -12.61 13.62
N TYR A 150 -10.56 -12.04 12.73
CA TYR A 150 -9.57 -11.04 13.09
C TYR A 150 -9.46 -9.94 12.03
N TYR A 151 -9.19 -8.70 12.51
CA TYR A 151 -8.93 -7.53 11.70
C TYR A 151 -7.53 -7.00 12.01
N ILE A 152 -6.60 -7.25 11.11
CA ILE A 152 -5.22 -6.79 11.23
C ILE A 152 -5.15 -5.37 10.70
N ILE A 153 -4.80 -4.42 11.58
CA ILE A 153 -4.74 -3.00 11.28
C ILE A 153 -3.30 -2.48 11.26
N PRO A 154 -3.05 -1.34 10.58
CA PRO A 154 -1.70 -0.84 10.38
C PRO A 154 -0.96 -0.40 11.64
N HIS A 155 -1.67 0.09 12.67
CA HIS A 155 -1.03 0.70 13.83
C HIS A 155 -1.94 0.71 15.06
N GLU A 156 -1.35 0.62 16.26
CA GLU A 156 -2.07 0.62 17.55
C GLU A 156 -2.89 1.90 17.79
N HIS A 157 -2.42 3.06 17.33
CA HIS A 157 -3.14 4.33 17.45
C HIS A 157 -4.44 4.39 16.64
N LEU A 158 -4.72 3.39 15.83
CA LEU A 158 -5.96 3.28 15.05
C LEU A 158 -7.02 2.39 15.73
N ILE A 159 -6.69 1.69 16.82
CA ILE A 159 -7.63 0.75 17.48
C ILE A 159 -8.95 1.44 17.81
N GLU A 160 -8.89 2.63 18.42
CA GLU A 160 -10.10 3.37 18.81
C GLU A 160 -10.94 3.78 17.60
N GLU A 161 -10.31 4.28 16.53
CA GLU A 161 -11.02 4.64 15.29
C GLU A 161 -11.80 3.45 14.73
N PHE A 162 -11.16 2.27 14.67
CA PHE A 162 -11.79 1.07 14.14
C PHE A 162 -12.92 0.56 15.05
N ALA A 163 -12.75 0.63 16.36
CA ALA A 163 -13.77 0.25 17.34
C ALA A 163 -14.98 1.21 17.32
N GLU A 164 -14.74 2.52 17.26
CA GLU A 164 -15.80 3.54 17.14
C GLU A 164 -16.61 3.41 15.84
N LYS A 165 -15.98 2.90 14.78
CA LYS A 165 -16.66 2.58 13.52
C LYS A 165 -17.38 1.24 13.51
N GLY A 166 -17.43 0.53 14.65
CA GLY A 166 -18.28 -0.64 14.86
C GLY A 166 -17.58 -1.99 14.75
N LEU A 167 -16.26 -2.06 14.66
CA LEU A 167 -15.58 -3.34 14.73
C LEU A 167 -15.42 -3.80 16.19
N PRO A 168 -15.61 -5.09 16.50
CA PRO A 168 -15.36 -5.63 17.83
C PRO A 168 -13.88 -5.45 18.24
N ARG A 169 -13.64 -4.74 19.34
CA ARG A 169 -12.29 -4.39 19.80
C ARG A 169 -11.39 -5.61 19.98
N GLU A 170 -11.94 -6.71 20.48
CA GLU A 170 -11.25 -7.97 20.73
C GLU A 170 -10.79 -8.69 19.46
N LYS A 171 -11.35 -8.33 18.32
CA LYS A 171 -10.95 -8.84 16.99
C LYS A 171 -9.92 -7.97 16.28
N ILE A 172 -9.61 -6.77 16.82
CA ILE A 172 -8.67 -5.80 16.21
C ILE A 172 -7.25 -6.10 16.68
N VAL A 173 -6.33 -6.34 15.73
CA VAL A 173 -4.93 -6.68 16.03
C VAL A 173 -3.99 -5.70 15.28
N PRO A 174 -3.25 -4.83 15.99
CA PRO A 174 -2.41 -3.81 15.38
C PRO A 174 -1.01 -4.33 15.03
N ILE A 175 -0.88 -5.10 13.97
CA ILE A 175 0.40 -5.70 13.54
C ILE A 175 1.15 -4.80 12.55
N GLY A 176 0.43 -4.10 11.68
CA GLY A 176 1.05 -3.37 10.56
C GLY A 176 0.63 -3.95 9.21
N ILE A 177 0.99 -3.23 8.14
CA ILE A 177 0.71 -3.68 6.77
C ILE A 177 1.82 -4.64 6.33
N PRO A 178 1.50 -5.87 5.89
CA PRO A 178 2.47 -6.80 5.35
C PRO A 178 3.23 -6.26 4.13
N ILE A 179 4.55 -6.33 4.20
CA ILE A 179 5.48 -5.94 3.14
C ILE A 179 6.46 -7.08 2.83
N ASP A 180 7.15 -7.00 1.69
CA ASP A 180 8.26 -7.94 1.40
C ASP A 180 9.47 -7.64 2.29
N GLU A 181 9.50 -8.27 3.47
CA GLU A 181 10.51 -8.03 4.51
C GLU A 181 11.93 -8.28 3.99
N LYS A 182 12.13 -9.27 3.13
CA LYS A 182 13.46 -9.55 2.56
C LYS A 182 13.99 -8.36 1.77
N LYS A 183 13.11 -7.59 1.14
CA LYS A 183 13.49 -6.41 0.37
C LYS A 183 13.55 -5.15 1.22
N PHE A 184 12.59 -4.93 2.11
CA PHE A 184 12.41 -3.64 2.77
C PHE A 184 12.97 -3.60 4.19
N SER A 185 13.03 -4.72 4.94
CA SER A 185 13.63 -4.74 6.28
C SER A 185 15.17 -4.83 6.25
N THR A 186 15.75 -5.13 5.09
CA THR A 186 17.20 -5.08 4.88
C THR A 186 17.60 -3.78 4.18
N ARG A 187 18.78 -3.23 4.52
CA ARG A 187 19.30 -2.01 3.90
C ARG A 187 20.65 -2.27 3.27
N LEU A 188 20.81 -1.80 2.06
CA LEU A 188 22.13 -1.67 1.45
C LEU A 188 22.77 -0.33 1.91
N PRO A 189 24.08 -0.30 2.20
CA PRO A 189 24.78 0.95 2.33
C PRO A 189 24.58 1.84 1.10
N LYS A 190 24.23 3.11 1.31
CA LYS A 190 23.89 4.07 0.25
C LYS A 190 24.87 4.09 -0.93
N PRO A 191 26.21 4.13 -0.72
CA PRO A 191 27.15 4.09 -1.85
C PRO A 191 27.01 2.81 -2.70
N LYS A 192 26.77 1.66 -2.04
CA LYS A 192 26.59 0.37 -2.74
C LYS A 192 25.29 0.35 -3.52
N ALA A 193 24.21 0.86 -2.93
CA ALA A 193 22.91 0.96 -3.61
C ALA A 193 23.00 1.87 -4.84
N ARG A 194 23.65 3.03 -4.74
CA ARG A 194 23.88 3.96 -5.85
C ARG A 194 24.68 3.32 -6.97
N THR A 195 25.80 2.67 -6.64
CA THR A 195 26.60 1.94 -7.65
C THR A 195 25.77 0.91 -8.39
N GLN A 196 24.95 0.14 -7.68
CA GLN A 196 24.09 -0.88 -8.28
C GLN A 196 23.05 -0.25 -9.20
N ILE A 197 22.42 0.85 -8.80
CA ILE A 197 21.43 1.56 -9.63
C ILE A 197 22.09 2.13 -10.89
N ILE A 198 23.23 2.82 -10.78
CA ILE A 198 23.98 3.37 -11.93
C ILE A 198 24.31 2.26 -12.95
N GLN A 199 24.78 1.12 -12.48
CA GLN A 199 25.08 -0.03 -13.34
C GLN A 199 23.83 -0.59 -14.02
N THR A 200 22.72 -0.71 -13.29
CA THR A 200 21.47 -1.29 -13.82
C THR A 200 20.80 -0.39 -14.85
N ILE A 201 20.81 0.91 -14.61
CA ILE A 201 20.17 1.89 -15.53
C ILE A 201 21.09 2.19 -16.73
N SER A 202 22.35 1.76 -16.69
CA SER A 202 23.36 2.04 -17.72
C SER A 202 23.52 3.54 -18.02
N ASN A 203 23.29 4.39 -16.99
CA ASN A 203 23.38 5.83 -17.11
C ASN A 203 24.64 6.33 -16.37
N SER A 204 25.72 6.56 -17.10
CA SER A 204 26.99 7.02 -16.58
C SER A 204 27.00 8.49 -16.11
N ASN A 205 25.91 9.23 -16.39
CA ASN A 205 25.84 10.66 -16.06
C ASN A 205 25.33 10.92 -14.63
N LEU A 206 24.82 9.89 -13.93
CA LEU A 206 24.34 10.06 -12.56
C LEU A 206 25.50 10.26 -11.60
N CYS A 207 25.48 11.36 -10.84
CA CYS A 207 26.47 11.65 -9.82
C CYS A 207 26.22 10.81 -8.56
N SER A 208 27.22 10.07 -8.09
CA SER A 208 27.11 9.25 -6.90
C SER A 208 27.23 10.06 -5.58
N GLU A 209 27.78 11.29 -5.63
CA GLU A 209 28.16 12.06 -4.44
C GLU A 209 27.09 13.06 -4.00
N GLY A 210 26.29 13.60 -4.92
CA GLY A 210 25.20 14.54 -4.60
C GLY A 210 24.05 13.90 -3.82
N ASN A 211 23.04 14.68 -3.47
CA ASN A 211 21.79 14.12 -2.93
C ASN A 211 20.97 13.47 -4.02
N TRP A 212 20.30 12.38 -3.68
CA TRP A 212 19.39 11.68 -4.57
C TRP A 212 17.95 11.86 -4.11
N TYR A 213 17.14 12.45 -4.98
CA TYR A 213 15.72 12.67 -4.79
C TYR A 213 14.93 11.63 -5.58
N LEU A 214 14.28 10.70 -4.88
CA LEU A 214 13.46 9.68 -5.50
C LEU A 214 12.00 10.14 -5.56
N VAL A 215 11.48 10.32 -6.77
CA VAL A 215 10.08 10.67 -7.03
C VAL A 215 9.34 9.45 -7.52
N MET A 216 8.32 9.02 -6.80
CA MET A 216 7.47 7.88 -7.17
C MET A 216 6.03 8.34 -7.38
N SER A 217 5.60 8.37 -8.63
CA SER A 217 4.26 8.82 -9.03
C SER A 217 3.15 7.79 -8.75
N GLY A 218 3.49 6.62 -8.23
CA GLY A 218 2.60 5.47 -8.19
C GLY A 218 2.39 4.84 -9.57
N SER A 219 1.68 3.71 -9.62
CA SER A 219 1.48 2.96 -10.87
C SER A 219 0.70 3.73 -11.94
N MET A 220 0.03 4.82 -11.58
CA MET A 220 -0.86 5.59 -12.45
C MET A 220 -0.43 7.05 -12.66
N GLY A 221 0.67 7.51 -12.04
CA GLY A 221 1.21 8.86 -12.24
C GLY A 221 0.29 9.97 -11.75
N PHE A 222 -0.27 9.82 -10.54
CA PHE A 222 -1.04 10.88 -9.91
C PHE A 222 -0.15 11.97 -9.31
N GLY A 223 -0.65 13.19 -9.34
CA GLY A 223 -0.04 14.36 -8.72
C GLY A 223 0.69 15.25 -9.73
N ASN A 224 1.19 16.38 -9.24
CA ASN A 224 1.90 17.37 -10.04
C ASN A 224 3.38 16.97 -10.23
N VAL A 225 3.64 15.76 -10.75
CA VAL A 225 5.01 15.21 -10.91
C VAL A 225 5.86 16.10 -11.80
N GLU A 226 5.30 16.59 -12.89
CA GLU A 226 5.98 17.51 -13.83
C GLU A 226 6.42 18.80 -13.14
N GLN A 227 5.52 19.41 -12.35
CA GLN A 227 5.80 20.62 -11.58
C GLN A 227 6.84 20.37 -10.50
N LEU A 228 6.75 19.21 -9.79
CA LEU A 228 7.72 18.83 -8.77
C LEU A 228 9.13 18.66 -9.38
N ILE A 229 9.25 17.97 -10.52
CA ILE A 229 10.52 17.80 -11.21
C ILE A 229 11.06 19.14 -11.66
N ALA A 230 10.23 20.00 -12.27
CA ALA A 230 10.63 21.33 -12.71
C ALA A 230 11.15 22.19 -11.55
N GLN A 231 10.47 22.15 -10.38
CA GLN A 231 10.90 22.89 -9.21
C GLN A 231 12.18 22.31 -8.60
N LEU A 232 12.30 20.98 -8.52
CA LEU A 232 13.52 20.33 -8.06
C LEU A 232 14.72 20.75 -8.91
N LEU A 233 14.60 20.68 -10.25
CA LEU A 233 15.67 21.04 -11.19
C LEU A 233 16.14 22.51 -11.05
N GLN A 234 15.26 23.41 -10.59
CA GLN A 234 15.62 24.80 -10.34
C GLN A 234 16.36 25.01 -9.01
N ASP A 235 16.08 24.17 -8.00
CA ASP A 235 16.50 24.40 -6.61
C ASP A 235 17.61 23.49 -6.10
N ILE A 236 17.88 22.36 -6.78
CA ILE A 236 18.92 21.41 -6.38
C ILE A 236 20.30 21.83 -6.92
N ARG A 237 21.36 21.29 -6.32
CA ARG A 237 22.73 21.55 -6.73
C ARG A 237 23.08 20.78 -8.03
N PRO A 238 24.08 21.23 -8.79
CA PRO A 238 24.47 20.56 -10.04
C PRO A 238 24.86 19.08 -9.89
N GLU A 239 25.40 18.69 -8.72
CA GLU A 239 25.79 17.32 -8.41
C GLU A 239 24.64 16.46 -7.89
N ASP A 240 23.48 17.03 -7.59
CA ASP A 240 22.30 16.28 -7.11
C ASP A 240 21.62 15.53 -8.25
N THR A 241 20.91 14.46 -7.92
CA THR A 241 20.26 13.58 -8.87
C THR A 241 18.77 13.44 -8.54
N ILE A 242 17.90 13.50 -9.54
CA ILE A 242 16.49 13.18 -9.46
C ILE A 242 16.25 11.85 -10.16
N ILE A 243 15.66 10.90 -9.47
CA ILE A 243 15.18 9.64 -10.07
C ILE A 243 13.67 9.65 -10.01
N CYS A 244 13.00 9.63 -11.17
CA CYS A 244 11.55 9.55 -11.25
C CYS A 244 11.10 8.19 -11.77
N VAL A 245 10.34 7.46 -10.93
CA VAL A 245 9.74 6.19 -11.28
C VAL A 245 8.30 6.43 -11.73
N CYS A 246 8.05 6.31 -13.03
CA CYS A 246 6.73 6.50 -13.65
C CYS A 246 5.83 5.26 -13.58
N GLY A 247 6.39 4.12 -13.15
CA GLY A 247 5.65 2.86 -13.09
C GLY A 247 5.17 2.42 -14.48
N ARG A 248 3.90 2.03 -14.58
CA ARG A 248 3.27 1.61 -15.85
C ARG A 248 2.64 2.77 -16.64
N ASN A 249 2.85 4.00 -16.20
CA ASN A 249 2.34 5.18 -16.89
C ASN A 249 3.29 5.62 -18.01
N GLU A 250 3.17 4.97 -19.17
CA GLU A 250 3.97 5.29 -20.36
C GLU A 250 3.73 6.73 -20.86
N SER A 251 2.49 7.22 -20.74
CA SER A 251 2.14 8.58 -21.15
C SER A 251 2.93 9.62 -20.32
N LEU A 252 2.99 9.44 -18.99
CA LEU A 252 3.79 10.30 -18.12
C LEU A 252 5.28 10.19 -18.45
N LEU A 253 5.78 8.98 -18.67
CA LEU A 253 7.19 8.77 -19.03
C LEU A 253 7.55 9.51 -20.30
N HIS A 254 6.75 9.40 -21.37
CA HIS A 254 6.98 10.10 -22.63
C HIS A 254 6.85 11.62 -22.49
N SER A 255 5.87 12.12 -21.73
CA SER A 255 5.72 13.55 -21.46
C SER A 255 6.98 14.12 -20.79
N LEU A 256 7.46 13.46 -19.73
CA LEU A 256 8.66 13.88 -19.01
C LEU A 256 9.92 13.79 -19.87
N GLN A 257 10.06 12.75 -20.71
CA GLN A 257 11.16 12.61 -21.65
C GLN A 257 11.19 13.76 -22.67
N GLY A 258 10.03 14.16 -23.17
CA GLY A 258 9.93 15.29 -24.12
C GLY A 258 10.21 16.63 -23.45
N GLN A 259 9.69 16.86 -22.23
CA GLN A 259 9.82 18.15 -21.54
C GLN A 259 11.22 18.38 -20.95
N PHE A 260 11.89 17.32 -20.50
CA PHE A 260 13.15 17.40 -19.76
C PHE A 260 14.31 16.66 -20.45
N ALA A 261 14.29 16.56 -21.79
CA ALA A 261 15.24 15.78 -22.59
C ALA A 261 16.72 16.11 -22.33
N GLU A 262 17.02 17.38 -22.02
CA GLU A 262 18.41 17.86 -21.85
C GLU A 262 18.87 17.91 -20.37
N GLN A 263 18.02 17.43 -19.44
CA GLN A 263 18.33 17.51 -18.02
C GLN A 263 19.15 16.30 -17.55
N HIS A 264 20.47 16.46 -17.45
CA HIS A 264 21.39 15.40 -17.07
C HIS A 264 21.23 14.91 -15.63
N GLN A 265 20.66 15.74 -14.75
CA GLN A 265 20.37 15.41 -13.36
C GLN A 265 19.12 14.53 -13.18
N LEU A 266 18.31 14.39 -14.22
CA LEU A 266 17.06 13.64 -14.18
C LEU A 266 17.20 12.27 -14.83
N CYS A 267 16.88 11.25 -14.07
CA CYS A 267 16.75 9.87 -14.56
C CYS A 267 15.28 9.44 -14.51
N LEU A 268 14.72 9.11 -15.66
CA LEU A 268 13.34 8.64 -15.81
C LEU A 268 13.31 7.12 -15.95
N ILE A 269 12.54 6.46 -15.10
CA ILE A 269 12.40 5.01 -15.05
C ILE A 269 10.91 4.66 -15.22
N GLY A 270 10.59 3.71 -16.09
CA GLY A 270 9.27 3.12 -16.20
C GLY A 270 8.99 2.17 -15.00
N PHE A 271 8.37 1.02 -15.31
CA PHE A 271 8.15 0.00 -14.29
C PHE A 271 9.46 -0.64 -13.83
N THR A 272 9.64 -0.78 -12.51
CA THR A 272 10.83 -1.41 -11.92
C THR A 272 10.48 -2.23 -10.67
N ASN A 273 11.21 -3.34 -10.45
CA ASN A 273 11.19 -4.14 -9.21
C ASN A 273 12.31 -3.75 -8.23
N GLN A 274 13.07 -2.70 -8.54
CA GLN A 274 14.20 -2.25 -7.73
C GLN A 274 13.87 -1.11 -6.77
N VAL A 275 12.58 -0.86 -6.49
CA VAL A 275 12.11 0.22 -5.60
C VAL A 275 12.84 0.20 -4.26
N SER A 276 13.05 -0.97 -3.68
CA SER A 276 13.77 -1.13 -2.41
C SER A 276 15.20 -0.61 -2.48
N ILE A 277 15.94 -0.90 -3.58
CA ILE A 277 17.32 -0.44 -3.77
C ILE A 277 17.35 1.05 -4.10
N LEU A 278 16.38 1.56 -4.85
CA LEU A 278 16.20 2.98 -5.11
C LEU A 278 15.96 3.76 -3.81
N MET A 279 15.16 3.22 -2.89
CA MET A 279 14.98 3.79 -1.56
C MET A 279 16.29 3.79 -0.76
N ASP A 280 17.09 2.71 -0.81
CA ASP A 280 18.40 2.67 -0.14
C ASP A 280 19.39 3.68 -0.72
N ALA A 281 19.30 4.00 -2.01
CA ALA A 281 20.15 4.95 -2.71
C ALA A 281 19.77 6.41 -2.44
N ALA A 282 18.52 6.69 -2.16
CA ALA A 282 17.95 8.03 -2.06
C ALA A 282 18.27 8.72 -0.70
N ASP A 283 18.22 10.04 -0.69
CA ASP A 283 18.28 10.87 0.51
C ASP A 283 16.89 11.31 0.96
N VAL A 284 15.99 11.50 0.01
CA VAL A 284 14.58 11.86 0.24
C VAL A 284 13.70 11.14 -0.77
N VAL A 285 12.55 10.65 -0.32
CA VAL A 285 11.51 10.05 -1.15
C VAL A 285 10.30 10.97 -1.21
N PHE A 286 9.83 11.23 -2.41
CA PHE A 286 8.53 11.84 -2.69
C PHE A 286 7.59 10.77 -3.24
N THR A 287 6.43 10.61 -2.61
CA THR A 287 5.41 9.68 -3.10
C THR A 287 4.03 10.13 -2.68
N LYS A 288 3.00 9.67 -3.40
CA LYS A 288 1.64 9.81 -2.90
C LYS A 288 1.49 8.97 -1.61
N PRO A 289 0.61 9.34 -0.68
CA PRO A 289 0.48 8.67 0.62
C PRO A 289 -0.31 7.36 0.56
N GLY A 290 0.06 6.44 -0.34
CA GLY A 290 -0.49 5.09 -0.39
C GLY A 290 0.04 4.25 0.77
N GLY A 291 -0.83 3.46 1.43
CA GLY A 291 -0.48 2.73 2.64
C GLY A 291 0.75 1.84 2.49
N ILE A 292 0.83 1.04 1.40
CA ILE A 292 1.95 0.10 1.18
C ILE A 292 3.28 0.84 0.99
N THR A 293 3.34 1.77 0.03
CA THR A 293 4.59 2.48 -0.29
C THR A 293 5.08 3.31 0.90
N SER A 294 4.16 3.92 1.65
CA SER A 294 4.50 4.66 2.86
C SER A 294 5.06 3.72 3.94
N THR A 295 4.47 2.53 4.13
CA THR A 295 4.97 1.51 5.05
C THR A 295 6.36 1.03 4.63
N GLU A 296 6.57 0.73 3.34
CA GLU A 296 7.88 0.36 2.80
C GLU A 296 8.94 1.43 3.07
N ALA A 297 8.60 2.70 2.87
CA ALA A 297 9.51 3.83 3.08
C ALA A 297 9.89 4.02 4.56
N ILE A 298 8.93 3.90 5.50
CA ILE A 298 9.25 4.03 6.93
C ILE A 298 10.03 2.83 7.46
N VAL A 299 9.80 1.62 6.94
CA VAL A 299 10.61 0.44 7.27
C VAL A 299 12.02 0.59 6.71
N LYS A 300 12.18 1.14 5.50
CA LYS A 300 13.47 1.58 4.97
C LYS A 300 14.09 2.73 5.78
N ASN A 301 13.30 3.39 6.63
CA ASN A 301 13.70 4.53 7.46
C ASN A 301 14.40 5.60 6.63
N ILE A 302 13.70 6.11 5.64
CA ILE A 302 14.18 7.13 4.71
C ILE A 302 13.33 8.39 4.85
N PRO A 303 13.92 9.60 4.75
CA PRO A 303 13.14 10.83 4.75
C PRO A 303 12.04 10.81 3.70
N LEU A 304 10.80 11.05 4.14
CA LEU A 304 9.59 10.86 3.34
C LEU A 304 8.77 12.14 3.24
N ILE A 305 8.44 12.51 2.03
CA ILE A 305 7.53 13.61 1.73
C ILE A 305 6.33 13.04 0.96
N HIS A 306 5.16 13.18 1.53
CA HIS A 306 3.92 12.86 0.86
C HIS A 306 3.49 14.02 -0.04
N THR A 307 3.22 13.68 -1.30
CA THR A 307 2.73 14.60 -2.33
C THR A 307 1.21 14.58 -2.40
N HIS A 308 0.62 14.85 -3.56
CA HIS A 308 -0.83 14.88 -3.74
C HIS A 308 -1.45 13.51 -3.48
N PRO A 309 -2.37 13.40 -2.49
CA PRO A 309 -3.13 12.18 -2.27
C PRO A 309 -4.23 12.00 -3.32
N ILE A 310 -4.59 10.76 -3.58
CA ILE A 310 -5.89 10.47 -4.16
C ILE A 310 -6.95 10.83 -3.11
N PRO A 311 -7.97 11.65 -3.47
CA PRO A 311 -9.01 12.03 -2.52
C PRO A 311 -9.65 10.82 -1.82
N GLY A 312 -9.89 10.93 -0.52
CA GLY A 312 -10.43 9.85 0.30
C GLY A 312 -9.40 9.22 1.23
N LEU A 313 -9.14 7.93 1.10
CA LEU A 313 -8.28 7.16 2.03
C LEU A 313 -6.86 7.69 2.14
N GLU A 314 -6.27 8.11 1.02
CA GLU A 314 -4.90 8.60 1.03
C GLU A 314 -4.72 9.92 1.79
N ASN A 315 -5.77 10.76 1.91
CA ASN A 315 -5.72 11.92 2.80
C ASN A 315 -5.53 11.51 4.27
N HIS A 316 -6.24 10.48 4.72
CA HIS A 316 -6.09 9.95 6.08
C HIS A 316 -4.69 9.38 6.30
N ASN A 317 -4.18 8.63 5.34
CA ASN A 317 -2.80 8.14 5.38
C ASN A 317 -1.81 9.30 5.52
N ALA A 318 -1.91 10.34 4.67
CA ALA A 318 -1.02 11.49 4.71
C ALA A 318 -1.03 12.17 6.08
N HIS A 319 -2.23 12.41 6.64
CA HIS A 319 -2.39 13.03 7.96
C HIS A 319 -1.84 12.16 9.08
N PHE A 320 -2.09 10.83 9.04
CA PHE A 320 -1.55 9.90 10.02
C PHE A 320 -0.02 9.97 10.07
N PHE A 321 0.64 9.81 8.94
CA PHE A 321 2.10 9.83 8.87
C PHE A 321 2.68 11.20 9.27
N HIS A 322 2.04 12.29 8.85
CA HIS A 322 2.47 13.64 9.18
C HIS A 322 2.32 13.93 10.68
N HIS A 323 1.18 13.58 11.27
CA HIS A 323 0.89 13.79 12.70
C HIS A 323 1.87 13.04 13.60
N HIS A 324 2.24 11.83 13.21
CA HIS A 324 3.24 11.03 13.94
C HIS A 324 4.70 11.41 13.59
N GLY A 325 4.90 12.44 12.76
CA GLY A 325 6.24 12.92 12.37
C GLY A 325 7.06 11.94 11.56
N MET A 326 6.41 10.95 10.94
CA MET A 326 7.04 9.93 10.09
C MET A 326 7.27 10.41 8.66
N SER A 327 6.52 11.42 8.22
CA SER A 327 6.66 12.08 6.93
C SER A 327 6.37 13.57 7.04
N TYR A 328 6.67 14.31 5.99
CA TYR A 328 6.10 15.63 5.78
C TYR A 328 5.01 15.54 4.72
N PHE A 329 3.89 16.24 4.93
CA PHE A 329 2.77 16.29 3.98
C PHE A 329 2.44 17.72 3.62
N THR A 330 2.46 18.03 2.34
CA THR A 330 1.91 19.24 1.74
C THR A 330 1.64 19.02 0.26
N THR A 331 0.66 19.73 -0.28
CA THR A 331 0.37 19.76 -1.73
C THR A 331 1.07 20.91 -2.45
N ASP A 332 1.71 21.81 -1.73
CA ASP A 332 2.50 22.91 -2.27
C ASP A 332 3.89 22.41 -2.68
N VAL A 333 4.19 22.48 -3.97
CA VAL A 333 5.42 21.96 -4.57
C VAL A 333 6.66 22.73 -4.08
N GLN A 334 6.58 24.04 -3.90
CA GLN A 334 7.71 24.84 -3.41
C GLN A 334 8.06 24.45 -1.96
N HIS A 335 7.02 24.26 -1.12
CA HIS A 335 7.21 23.74 0.22
C HIS A 335 7.78 22.32 0.24
N GLN A 336 7.33 21.42 -0.67
CA GLN A 336 7.88 20.06 -0.78
C GLN A 336 9.39 20.11 -1.02
N VAL A 337 9.84 20.92 -1.98
CA VAL A 337 11.26 21.05 -2.34
C VAL A 337 12.07 21.71 -1.21
N ALA A 338 11.54 22.76 -0.58
CA ALA A 338 12.20 23.40 0.56
C ALA A 338 12.41 22.44 1.73
N ILE A 339 11.41 21.60 2.07
CA ILE A 339 11.53 20.57 3.11
C ILE A 339 12.51 19.46 2.70
N ALA A 340 12.53 19.04 1.44
CA ALA A 340 13.48 18.05 0.97
C ALA A 340 14.93 18.53 1.13
N LYS A 341 15.23 19.77 0.75
CA LYS A 341 16.54 20.39 0.96
C LYS A 341 16.89 20.43 2.46
N ARG A 342 15.94 20.86 3.29
CA ARG A 342 16.15 20.88 4.74
C ARG A 342 16.42 19.49 5.30
N LEU A 343 15.72 18.44 4.83
CA LEU A 343 15.99 17.05 5.24
C LEU A 343 17.37 16.55 4.83
N CYS A 344 17.95 17.09 3.73
CA CYS A 344 19.32 16.79 3.32
C CYS A 344 20.36 17.56 4.16
N GLU A 345 20.11 18.82 4.50
CA GLU A 345 21.06 19.74 5.12
C GLU A 345 21.01 19.71 6.66
N ASP A 346 19.82 19.68 7.24
CA ASP A 346 19.59 19.71 8.69
C ASP A 346 19.56 18.27 9.25
N THR A 347 20.70 17.82 9.73
CA THR A 347 20.86 16.47 10.32
C THR A 347 19.93 16.25 11.53
N HIS A 348 19.63 17.29 12.32
CA HIS A 348 18.76 17.15 13.49
C HIS A 348 17.30 16.97 13.06
N TYR A 349 16.85 17.76 12.09
CA TYR A 349 15.52 17.67 11.53
C TYR A 349 15.28 16.29 10.89
N ARG A 350 16.24 15.82 10.08
CA ARG A 350 16.22 14.49 9.48
C ARG A 350 16.17 13.38 10.54
N LYS A 351 17.05 13.40 11.53
CA LYS A 351 17.11 12.38 12.58
C LYS A 351 15.81 12.26 13.37
N ARG A 352 15.11 13.37 13.61
CA ARG A 352 13.80 13.35 14.28
C ARG A 352 12.77 12.56 13.49
N MET A 353 12.66 12.80 12.17
CA MET A 353 11.74 12.03 11.30
C MET A 353 12.10 10.54 11.30
N LEU A 354 13.38 10.21 11.12
CA LEU A 354 13.85 8.82 11.10
C LEU A 354 13.62 8.10 12.44
N HIS A 355 13.79 8.79 13.55
CA HIS A 355 13.49 8.25 14.88
C HIS A 355 12.01 7.90 15.01
N ASN A 356 11.12 8.80 14.60
CA ASN A 356 9.68 8.58 14.64
C ASN A 356 9.27 7.40 13.72
N GLN A 357 9.91 7.27 12.55
CA GLN A 357 9.69 6.12 11.68
C GLN A 357 10.08 4.80 12.36
N CYS A 358 11.27 4.74 12.98
CA CYS A 358 11.71 3.54 13.71
C CYS A 358 10.80 3.18 14.89
N ALA A 359 10.23 4.18 15.58
CA ALA A 359 9.34 3.96 16.71
C ALA A 359 7.95 3.43 16.30
N ASN A 360 7.53 3.68 15.06
CA ASN A 360 6.18 3.39 14.59
C ASN A 360 6.12 2.33 13.47
N ALA A 361 7.26 1.90 12.93
CA ALA A 361 7.30 0.90 11.87
C ALA A 361 7.45 -0.52 12.44
N ASN A 362 6.66 -1.47 11.93
CA ASN A 362 6.92 -2.88 12.15
C ASN A 362 7.62 -3.51 10.93
N PRO A 363 8.93 -3.77 10.97
CA PRO A 363 9.66 -4.39 9.88
C PRO A 363 9.38 -5.91 9.72
N HIS A 364 8.61 -6.52 10.63
CA HIS A 364 8.29 -7.94 10.69
C HIS A 364 6.79 -8.22 10.53
N SER A 365 6.04 -7.27 9.97
CA SER A 365 4.57 -7.34 9.88
C SER A 365 4.05 -8.58 9.14
N SER A 366 4.74 -9.05 8.09
CA SER A 366 4.35 -10.27 7.37
C SER A 366 4.54 -11.53 8.23
N ASP A 367 5.67 -11.63 8.93
CA ASP A 367 5.97 -12.75 9.81
C ASP A 367 5.07 -12.77 11.04
N ASP A 368 4.73 -11.60 11.61
CA ASP A 368 3.83 -11.47 12.75
C ASP A 368 2.38 -11.83 12.39
N VAL A 369 1.91 -11.46 11.19
CA VAL A 369 0.61 -11.92 10.69
C VAL A 369 0.58 -13.45 10.57
N ILE A 370 1.65 -14.06 10.07
CA ILE A 370 1.72 -15.52 9.97
C ILE A 370 1.73 -16.16 11.36
N ASN A 371 2.45 -15.59 12.33
CA ASN A 371 2.44 -16.07 13.72
C ASN A 371 1.02 -16.04 14.30
N LEU A 372 0.31 -14.91 14.15
CA LEU A 372 -1.09 -14.80 14.60
C LEU A 372 -1.97 -15.88 13.98
N ILE A 373 -1.83 -16.13 12.67
CA ILE A 373 -2.59 -17.16 11.96
C ILE A 373 -2.29 -18.55 12.53
N LEU A 374 -1.01 -18.88 12.76
CA LEU A 374 -0.59 -20.19 13.27
C LEU A 374 -1.01 -20.44 14.72
N GLU A 375 -0.97 -19.41 15.56
CA GLU A 375 -1.39 -19.47 16.98
C GLU A 375 -2.90 -19.70 17.12
N ASN A 376 -3.70 -19.16 16.22
CA ASN A 376 -5.16 -19.26 16.27
C ASN A 376 -5.74 -20.37 15.37
N THR A 377 -4.88 -21.19 14.77
CA THR A 377 -5.33 -22.33 13.96
C THR A 377 -5.21 -23.61 14.79
N PRO A 378 -6.29 -24.41 14.92
CA PRO A 378 -6.21 -25.70 15.58
C PRO A 378 -5.12 -26.56 14.92
N GLN A 379 -4.15 -27.03 15.71
CA GLN A 379 -3.16 -27.99 15.22
C GLN A 379 -3.91 -29.24 14.73
N PRO A 380 -3.55 -29.80 13.56
CA PRO A 380 -4.12 -31.09 13.16
C PRO A 380 -3.83 -32.08 14.28
N THR A 381 -4.88 -32.58 14.91
CA THR A 381 -4.75 -33.70 15.86
C THR A 381 -4.17 -34.86 15.09
N ASN A 382 -2.90 -35.18 15.38
CA ASN A 382 -2.28 -36.39 14.87
C ASN A 382 -3.06 -37.59 15.46
N TYR A 383 -3.98 -38.13 14.70
CA TYR A 383 -4.56 -39.44 14.95
C TYR A 383 -3.81 -40.50 14.16
#